data_a2a64c83c75fb2950adffb4ca26d12b4
#
_entry.id   a2a64c83c75fb2950adffb4ca26d12b4
#
_cell.length_a   1.000
_cell.length_b   1.000
_cell.length_c   1.000
_cell.angle_alpha   90.00
_cell.angle_beta   90.00
_cell.angle_gamma   90.00
#
_symmetry.space_group_name_H-M   'P 1'
#
loop_
_entity.id
_entity.type
_entity.pdbx_description
1 polymer ?
#
loop_
_entity_poly.entity_id
_entity_poly.type
_entity_poly.pdbx_seq_one_letter_code
_entity_poly.pdbx_strand_id
1 'polypeptide(L)'
;MSEIVDVRAFEVLDSRGNPTVLAEVTLDDDSVGSACAPSGASTGTREALELRDGDATRYLGKGVQTAVGHANGPIRELLIGHDALDQAGVDQRMIEADGTENKAHYGANAMLAVSLATAKAAAQSAKKPLYQHIADLSGTTALSLPVPMMNLSLIHI
;
A
#
# COMPACT_ATOMS: atom_id res chain seq x y z
N MET A 1 19.72 -10.37 -0.10
CA MET A 1 19.07 -9.05 -0.15
C MET A 1 18.18 -9.07 -1.37
N SER A 2 17.00 -8.55 -1.26
CA SER A 2 16.05 -8.42 -2.37
C SER A 2 15.78 -6.93 -2.53
N GLU A 3 16.67 -6.27 -3.29
CA GLU A 3 16.66 -4.81 -3.41
C GLU A 3 15.52 -4.34 -4.31
N ILE A 4 14.83 -3.29 -3.89
CA ILE A 4 13.82 -2.62 -4.70
C ILE A 4 14.53 -1.87 -5.83
N VAL A 5 14.26 -2.26 -7.08
CA VAL A 5 14.85 -1.61 -8.26
C VAL A 5 13.86 -0.68 -8.98
N ASP A 6 12.55 -0.90 -8.81
CA ASP A 6 11.54 0.00 -9.37
C ASP A 6 10.24 -0.01 -8.55
N VAL A 7 9.57 1.14 -8.53
CA VAL A 7 8.22 1.32 -8.00
C VAL A 7 7.40 2.05 -9.04
N ARG A 8 6.28 1.47 -9.47
CA ARG A 8 5.34 2.06 -10.42
C ARG A 8 3.95 2.08 -9.82
N ALA A 9 3.23 3.16 -10.07
CA ALA A 9 1.85 3.27 -9.65
C ALA A 9 0.95 3.74 -10.79
N PHE A 10 -0.30 3.32 -10.74
CA PHE A 10 -1.33 3.59 -11.73
C PHE A 10 -2.64 3.93 -11.05
N GLU A 11 -3.42 4.79 -11.67
CA GLU A 11 -4.82 4.95 -11.31
C GLU A 11 -5.64 3.85 -11.99
N VAL A 12 -6.35 3.07 -11.20
CA VAL A 12 -7.24 2.00 -11.68
C VAL A 12 -8.63 2.16 -11.06
N LEU A 13 -9.62 1.42 -11.53
CA LEU A 13 -10.97 1.46 -10.95
C LEU A 13 -11.17 0.28 -9.99
N ASP A 14 -11.77 0.56 -8.84
CA ASP A 14 -12.21 -0.43 -7.89
C ASP A 14 -13.49 -1.16 -8.35
N SER A 15 -13.98 -2.12 -7.56
CA SER A 15 -15.20 -2.88 -7.87
C SER A 15 -16.48 -2.04 -7.92
N ARG A 16 -16.44 -0.80 -7.44
CA ARG A 16 -17.55 0.17 -7.48
C ARG A 16 -17.39 1.23 -8.56
N GLY A 17 -16.33 1.12 -9.39
CA GLY A 17 -16.01 2.08 -10.45
C GLY A 17 -15.40 3.38 -9.94
N ASN A 18 -14.89 3.44 -8.70
CA ASN A 18 -14.16 4.60 -8.20
C ASN A 18 -12.65 4.42 -8.44
N PRO A 19 -11.91 5.51 -8.73
CA PRO A 19 -10.47 5.48 -8.84
C PRO A 19 -9.80 5.02 -7.55
N THR A 20 -8.76 4.20 -7.70
CA THR A 20 -7.85 3.82 -6.62
C THR A 20 -6.42 3.69 -7.12
N VAL A 21 -5.46 3.60 -6.21
CA VAL A 21 -4.03 3.43 -6.53
C VAL A 21 -3.71 1.94 -6.62
N LEU A 22 -3.16 1.52 -7.76
CA LEU A 22 -2.41 0.27 -7.91
C LEU A 22 -0.94 0.61 -7.84
N ALA A 23 -0.15 -0.09 -7.04
CA ALA A 23 1.30 -0.04 -7.08
C ALA A 23 1.90 -1.39 -7.49
N GLU A 24 3.02 -1.33 -8.20
CA GLU A 24 3.88 -2.46 -8.54
C GLU A 24 5.28 -2.18 -8.04
N VAL A 25 5.89 -3.16 -7.37
CA VAL A 25 7.26 -3.10 -6.88
C VAL A 25 8.05 -4.22 -7.53
N THR A 26 9.18 -3.87 -8.16
CA THR A 26 10.10 -4.81 -8.81
C THR A 26 11.38 -4.91 -8.00
N LEU A 27 11.88 -6.12 -7.81
CA LEU A 27 13.13 -6.40 -7.10
C LEU A 27 14.26 -6.77 -8.07
N ASP A 28 15.49 -6.80 -7.56
CA ASP A 28 16.73 -7.10 -8.28
C ASP A 28 16.79 -8.54 -8.85
N ASP A 29 15.94 -9.44 -8.36
CA ASP A 29 15.77 -10.81 -8.84
C ASP A 29 14.60 -10.99 -9.82
N ASP A 30 14.07 -9.89 -10.37
CA ASP A 30 12.87 -9.83 -11.23
C ASP A 30 11.55 -10.24 -10.54
N SER A 31 11.54 -10.40 -9.22
CA SER A 31 10.30 -10.60 -8.48
C SER A 31 9.45 -9.33 -8.51
N VAL A 32 8.15 -9.49 -8.79
CA VAL A 32 7.21 -8.37 -8.88
C VAL A 32 6.02 -8.59 -7.96
N GLY A 33 5.75 -7.62 -7.11
CA GLY A 33 4.54 -7.58 -6.30
C GLY A 33 3.62 -6.45 -6.74
N SER A 34 2.32 -6.69 -6.78
CA SER A 34 1.34 -5.65 -7.07
C SER A 34 0.20 -5.63 -6.06
N ALA A 35 -0.27 -4.43 -5.72
CA ALA A 35 -1.37 -4.24 -4.79
C ALA A 35 -2.17 -2.98 -5.08
N CYS A 36 -3.47 -3.05 -4.81
CA CYS A 36 -4.36 -1.90 -4.79
C CYS A 36 -4.65 -1.48 -3.35
N ALA A 37 -4.96 -0.19 -3.15
CA ALA A 37 -5.42 0.35 -1.89
C ALA A 37 -6.85 0.93 -2.02
N PRO A 38 -7.88 0.07 -2.17
CA PRO A 38 -9.26 0.53 -2.32
C PRO A 38 -9.77 1.17 -1.04
N SER A 39 -10.59 2.22 -1.18
CA SER A 39 -11.18 2.89 -0.04
C SER A 39 -12.40 2.15 0.52
N GLY A 40 -12.62 2.32 1.83
CA GLY A 40 -13.85 1.91 2.49
C GLY A 40 -15.06 2.76 2.08
N ALA A 41 -16.27 2.28 2.40
CA ALA A 41 -17.51 3.03 2.18
C ALA A 41 -17.74 4.09 3.26
N SER A 42 -17.18 3.91 4.44
CA SER A 42 -17.26 4.82 5.59
C SER A 42 -15.86 5.03 6.15
N THR A 43 -15.60 6.21 6.69
CA THR A 43 -14.33 6.59 7.30
C THR A 43 -14.52 6.91 8.77
N GLY A 44 -13.63 6.42 9.62
CA GLY A 44 -13.55 6.82 11.02
C GLY A 44 -12.82 8.17 11.18
N THR A 45 -13.05 8.84 12.29
CA THR A 45 -12.44 10.15 12.56
C THR A 45 -10.93 10.11 12.80
N ARG A 46 -10.36 8.94 13.02
CA ARG A 46 -8.93 8.71 13.29
C ARG A 46 -8.23 7.95 12.16
N GLU A 47 -8.88 7.77 11.02
CA GLU A 47 -8.25 7.11 9.87
C GLU A 47 -7.23 8.03 9.20
N ALA A 48 -6.20 7.41 8.63
CA ALA A 48 -5.25 8.10 7.77
C ALA A 48 -5.95 8.61 6.49
N LEU A 49 -5.46 9.72 5.95
CA LEU A 49 -6.09 10.40 4.83
C LEU A 49 -5.91 9.63 3.52
N GLU A 50 -7.00 9.26 2.88
CA GLU A 50 -7.00 8.87 1.48
C GLU A 50 -6.90 10.13 0.60
N LEU A 51 -5.78 10.29 -0.09
CA LEU A 51 -5.55 11.47 -0.92
C LEU A 51 -6.34 11.39 -2.22
N ARG A 52 -7.23 12.35 -2.41
CA ARG A 52 -8.07 12.53 -3.60
C ARG A 52 -7.74 13.86 -4.27
N ASP A 53 -7.81 13.91 -5.61
CA ASP A 53 -7.45 15.12 -6.39
C ASP A 53 -8.42 16.28 -6.17
N GLY A 54 -9.70 16.01 -5.87
CA GLY A 54 -10.73 17.03 -5.67
C GLY A 54 -11.20 17.71 -6.97
N ASP A 55 -10.68 17.33 -8.14
CA ASP A 55 -11.08 17.86 -9.43
C ASP A 55 -12.46 17.32 -9.84
N ALA A 56 -13.49 18.16 -9.71
CA ALA A 56 -14.87 17.78 -10.01
C ALA A 56 -15.09 17.36 -11.48
N THR A 57 -14.22 17.77 -12.40
CA THR A 57 -14.31 17.40 -13.83
C THR A 57 -13.87 15.98 -14.10
N ARG A 58 -13.19 15.35 -13.12
CA ARG A 58 -12.62 14.03 -13.25
C ARG A 58 -13.11 13.14 -12.11
N TYR A 59 -13.87 12.09 -12.43
CA TYR A 59 -14.46 11.15 -11.46
C TYR A 59 -15.20 11.84 -10.28
N LEU A 60 -15.84 12.99 -10.52
CA LEU A 60 -16.53 13.76 -9.48
C LEU A 60 -15.63 14.12 -8.28
N GLY A 61 -14.37 14.44 -8.54
CA GLY A 61 -13.38 14.78 -7.50
C GLY A 61 -12.67 13.59 -6.88
N LYS A 62 -13.00 12.34 -7.28
CA LYS A 62 -12.44 11.13 -6.69
C LYS A 62 -11.15 10.64 -7.36
N GLY A 63 -10.57 11.35 -8.31
CA GLY A 63 -9.30 11.03 -8.94
C GLY A 63 -8.18 10.84 -7.90
N VAL A 64 -7.14 10.05 -8.25
CA VAL A 64 -5.99 9.77 -7.37
C VAL A 64 -4.65 10.02 -8.05
N GLN A 65 -4.63 10.87 -9.08
CA GLN A 65 -3.41 11.14 -9.84
C GLN A 65 -2.30 11.77 -8.99
N THR A 66 -2.66 12.60 -8.00
CA THR A 66 -1.70 13.18 -7.05
C THR A 66 -1.03 12.07 -6.22
N ALA A 67 -1.81 11.15 -5.67
CA ALA A 67 -1.28 10.00 -4.92
C ALA A 67 -0.42 9.08 -5.81
N VAL A 68 -0.84 8.84 -7.05
CA VAL A 68 -0.05 8.11 -8.07
C VAL A 68 1.27 8.84 -8.36
N GLY A 69 1.24 10.16 -8.48
CA GLY A 69 2.44 10.98 -8.66
C GLY A 69 3.43 10.85 -7.49
N HIS A 70 2.92 10.82 -6.26
CA HIS A 70 3.75 10.62 -5.07
C HIS A 70 4.39 9.23 -5.04
N ALA A 71 3.66 8.19 -5.43
CA ALA A 71 4.21 6.83 -5.50
C ALA A 71 5.27 6.69 -6.59
N ASN A 72 5.06 7.30 -7.78
CA ASN A 72 6.00 7.27 -8.90
C ASN A 72 7.23 8.19 -8.75
N GLY A 73 7.13 9.20 -7.90
CA GLY A 73 8.20 10.17 -7.64
C GLY A 73 8.85 9.95 -6.27
N PRO A 74 8.51 10.76 -5.26
CA PRO A 74 9.23 10.78 -3.99
C PRO A 74 9.26 9.43 -3.25
N ILE A 75 8.19 8.63 -3.27
CA ILE A 75 8.19 7.31 -2.63
C ILE A 75 9.12 6.35 -3.38
N ARG A 76 9.07 6.33 -4.72
CA ARG A 76 9.99 5.54 -5.54
C ARG A 76 11.44 5.89 -5.25
N GLU A 77 11.80 7.17 -5.28
CA GLU A 77 13.16 7.65 -5.01
C GLU A 77 13.64 7.26 -3.60
N LEU A 78 12.74 7.30 -2.62
CA LEU A 78 13.02 6.93 -1.24
C LEU A 78 13.33 5.44 -1.07
N LEU A 79 12.68 4.56 -1.86
CA LEU A 79 12.72 3.12 -1.64
C LEU A 79 13.69 2.36 -2.55
N ILE A 80 14.13 2.92 -3.67
CA ILE A 80 15.12 2.28 -4.54
C ILE A 80 16.40 1.96 -3.77
N GLY A 81 16.91 0.73 -3.92
CA GLY A 81 18.11 0.22 -3.26
C GLY A 81 17.87 -0.32 -1.84
N HIS A 82 16.64 -0.24 -1.32
CA HIS A 82 16.31 -0.82 -0.02
C HIS A 82 15.88 -2.29 -0.11
N ASP A 83 16.17 -3.04 0.94
CA ASP A 83 15.82 -4.45 1.03
C ASP A 83 14.32 -4.60 1.28
N ALA A 84 13.60 -5.20 0.32
CA ALA A 84 12.17 -5.46 0.42
C ALA A 84 11.79 -6.45 1.54
N LEU A 85 12.76 -7.25 2.02
CA LEU A 85 12.53 -8.16 3.15
C LEU A 85 12.44 -7.42 4.49
N ASP A 86 12.99 -6.19 4.58
CA ASP A 86 12.82 -5.30 5.73
C ASP A 86 11.54 -4.47 5.61
N GLN A 87 10.38 -5.13 5.67
CA GLN A 87 9.07 -4.47 5.58
C GLN A 87 8.92 -3.32 6.57
N ALA A 88 9.36 -3.51 7.80
CA ALA A 88 9.26 -2.48 8.84
C ALA A 88 10.10 -1.25 8.49
N GLY A 89 11.29 -1.44 7.95
CA GLY A 89 12.16 -0.36 7.50
C GLY A 89 11.58 0.39 6.29
N VAL A 90 11.00 -0.32 5.33
CA VAL A 90 10.30 0.28 4.17
C VAL A 90 9.14 1.14 4.63
N ASP A 91 8.26 0.61 5.49
CA ASP A 91 7.10 1.33 5.99
C ASP A 91 7.51 2.55 6.84
N GLN A 92 8.50 2.39 7.73
CA GLN A 92 8.98 3.47 8.58
C GLN A 92 9.55 4.64 7.77
N ARG A 93 10.30 4.36 6.70
CA ARG A 93 10.83 5.39 5.79
C ARG A 93 9.73 6.21 5.14
N MET A 94 8.68 5.57 4.65
CA MET A 94 7.53 6.26 4.07
C MET A 94 6.80 7.12 5.11
N ILE A 95 6.64 6.62 6.35
CA ILE A 95 6.01 7.33 7.46
C ILE A 95 6.82 8.57 7.85
N GLU A 96 8.13 8.45 7.97
CA GLU A 96 9.03 9.55 8.32
C GLU A 96 9.09 10.61 7.22
N ALA A 97 9.11 10.19 5.95
CA ALA A 97 9.12 11.10 4.82
C ALA A 97 7.79 11.82 4.62
N ASP A 98 6.65 11.18 4.92
CA ASP A 98 5.34 11.84 4.96
C ASP A 98 5.30 12.92 6.05
N GLY A 99 5.81 12.63 7.25
CA GLY A 99 5.98 13.56 8.35
C GLY A 99 4.66 14.06 8.98
N THR A 100 3.50 13.56 8.54
CA THR A 100 2.19 13.94 9.07
C THR A 100 1.56 12.81 9.89
N GLU A 101 0.77 13.16 10.90
CA GLU A 101 0.11 12.18 11.76
C GLU A 101 -0.84 11.26 10.96
N ASN A 102 -1.60 11.85 10.03
CA ASN A 102 -2.65 11.18 9.26
C ASN A 102 -2.27 10.83 7.82
N LYS A 103 -0.97 10.86 7.45
CA LYS A 103 -0.47 10.56 6.11
C LYS A 103 -1.00 11.51 5.02
N ALA A 104 -1.21 12.80 5.38
CA ALA A 104 -1.82 13.77 4.49
C ALA A 104 -0.88 14.24 3.36
N HIS A 105 0.44 14.06 3.49
CA HIS A 105 1.40 14.52 2.49
C HIS A 105 1.42 13.60 1.27
N TYR A 106 1.66 12.32 1.45
CA TYR A 106 1.69 11.34 0.34
C TYR A 106 0.35 10.68 0.08
N GLY A 107 -0.51 10.61 1.08
CA GLY A 107 -1.76 9.87 1.05
C GLY A 107 -1.60 8.43 1.51
N ALA A 108 -2.48 8.00 2.41
CA ALA A 108 -2.49 6.62 2.91
C ALA A 108 -2.67 5.59 1.78
N ASN A 109 -3.45 5.93 0.75
CA ASN A 109 -3.66 5.08 -0.42
C ASN A 109 -2.37 4.83 -1.22
N ALA A 110 -1.52 5.86 -1.45
CA ALA A 110 -0.23 5.67 -2.10
C ALA A 110 0.71 4.80 -1.25
N MET A 111 0.84 5.14 0.04
CA MET A 111 1.73 4.42 0.96
C MET A 111 1.32 2.96 1.15
N LEU A 112 0.03 2.67 1.35
CA LEU A 112 -0.48 1.31 1.53
C LEU A 112 -0.35 0.47 0.26
N ALA A 113 -0.62 1.05 -0.92
CA ALA A 113 -0.45 0.33 -2.18
C ALA A 113 1.02 -0.13 -2.36
N VAL A 114 1.98 0.76 -2.08
CA VAL A 114 3.42 0.44 -2.18
C VAL A 114 3.85 -0.55 -1.10
N SER A 115 3.44 -0.35 0.16
CA SER A 115 3.75 -1.27 1.27
C SER A 115 3.28 -2.70 0.99
N LEU A 116 2.02 -2.86 0.57
CA LEU A 116 1.45 -4.17 0.24
C LEU A 116 2.09 -4.79 -1.02
N ALA A 117 2.44 -3.98 -2.01
CA ALA A 117 3.16 -4.45 -3.20
C ALA A 117 4.56 -4.94 -2.83
N THR A 118 5.27 -4.22 -1.95
CA THR A 118 6.58 -4.63 -1.42
C THR A 118 6.50 -5.98 -0.69
N ALA A 119 5.52 -6.15 0.21
CA ALA A 119 5.32 -7.41 0.92
C ALA A 119 5.09 -8.60 -0.04
N LYS A 120 4.34 -8.38 -1.13
CA LYS A 120 4.10 -9.41 -2.15
C LYS A 120 5.36 -9.71 -2.97
N ALA A 121 6.13 -8.70 -3.37
CA ALA A 121 7.38 -8.88 -4.07
C ALA A 121 8.39 -9.65 -3.20
N ALA A 122 8.52 -9.25 -1.93
CA ALA A 122 9.38 -9.92 -0.96
C ALA A 122 8.99 -11.39 -0.73
N ALA A 123 7.69 -11.68 -0.62
CA ALA A 123 7.19 -13.05 -0.51
C ALA A 123 7.54 -13.89 -1.74
N GLN A 124 7.41 -13.32 -2.95
CA GLN A 124 7.76 -13.98 -4.21
C GLN A 124 9.27 -14.25 -4.27
N SER A 125 10.12 -13.25 -3.98
CA SER A 125 11.57 -13.40 -3.92
C SER A 125 12.00 -14.48 -2.92
N ALA A 126 11.35 -14.51 -1.74
CA ALA A 126 11.57 -15.55 -0.73
C ALA A 126 10.98 -16.92 -1.09
N LYS A 127 10.26 -17.04 -2.24
CA LYS A 127 9.54 -18.25 -2.69
C LYS A 127 8.57 -18.78 -1.65
N LYS A 128 7.89 -17.88 -0.94
CA LYS A 128 6.91 -18.18 0.10
C LYS A 128 5.54 -17.62 -0.29
N PRO A 129 4.45 -18.30 0.08
CA PRO A 129 3.13 -17.67 -0.02
C PRO A 129 3.04 -16.48 0.93
N LEU A 130 2.25 -15.45 0.55
CA LEU A 130 2.16 -14.20 1.29
C LEU A 130 1.80 -14.39 2.77
N TYR A 131 0.88 -15.30 3.08
CA TYR A 131 0.49 -15.58 4.48
C TYR A 131 1.67 -16.09 5.33
N GLN A 132 2.57 -16.88 4.74
CA GLN A 132 3.77 -17.36 5.44
C GLN A 132 4.77 -16.23 5.64
N HIS A 133 4.97 -15.39 4.62
CA HIS A 133 5.83 -14.20 4.74
C HIS A 133 5.34 -13.26 5.86
N ILE A 134 4.03 -13.00 5.93
CA ILE A 134 3.44 -12.18 7.01
C ILE A 134 3.61 -12.84 8.37
N ALA A 135 3.46 -14.17 8.46
CA ALA A 135 3.69 -14.91 9.71
C ALA A 135 5.15 -14.77 10.18
N ASP A 136 6.10 -14.87 9.25
CA ASP A 136 7.54 -14.71 9.56
C ASP A 136 7.83 -13.27 10.06
N LEU A 137 7.26 -12.25 9.43
CA LEU A 137 7.38 -10.84 9.85
C LEU A 137 6.82 -10.61 11.26
N SER A 138 5.72 -11.27 11.60
CA SER A 138 5.09 -11.17 12.92
C SER A 138 5.69 -12.08 13.99
N GLY A 139 6.63 -12.96 13.64
CA GLY A 139 7.18 -13.99 14.52
C GLY A 139 6.19 -15.09 14.87
N THR A 140 5.10 -15.24 14.10
CA THR A 140 4.08 -16.27 14.33
C THR A 140 4.56 -17.62 13.84
N THR A 141 4.67 -18.58 14.72
CA THR A 141 5.14 -19.94 14.41
C THR A 141 4.02 -20.96 14.17
N ALA A 142 2.82 -20.72 14.72
CA ALA A 142 1.66 -21.59 14.58
C ALA A 142 0.59 -20.91 13.72
N LEU A 143 0.39 -21.43 12.52
CA LEU A 143 -0.66 -20.96 11.63
C LEU A 143 -1.98 -21.67 11.90
N SER A 144 -3.08 -20.95 11.90
CA SER A 144 -4.44 -21.46 11.98
C SER A 144 -5.33 -20.80 10.95
N LEU A 145 -6.43 -21.46 10.60
CA LEU A 145 -7.47 -20.81 9.79
C LEU A 145 -8.04 -19.62 10.58
N PRO A 146 -8.25 -18.47 9.94
CA PRO A 146 -8.78 -17.30 10.62
C PRO A 146 -10.21 -17.55 11.09
N VAL A 147 -10.54 -17.01 12.27
CA VAL A 147 -11.93 -16.90 12.69
C VAL A 147 -12.60 -15.84 11.80
N PRO A 148 -13.72 -16.14 11.13
CA PRO A 148 -14.40 -15.15 10.28
C PRO A 148 -14.78 -13.91 11.09
N MET A 149 -14.33 -12.74 10.60
CA MET A 149 -14.76 -11.44 11.12
C MET A 149 -15.65 -10.76 10.08
N MET A 150 -16.76 -10.19 10.55
CA MET A 150 -17.66 -9.43 9.70
C MET A 150 -17.71 -7.98 10.17
N ASN A 151 -17.52 -7.06 9.24
CA ASN A 151 -17.79 -5.66 9.48
C ASN A 151 -19.28 -5.39 9.19
N LEU A 152 -20.10 -5.35 10.22
CA LEU A 152 -21.54 -5.20 10.09
C LEU A 152 -21.98 -3.74 10.02
N SER A 153 -21.38 -2.86 10.79
CA SER A 153 -21.65 -1.41 10.79
C SER A 153 -20.57 -0.66 11.56
N LEU A 154 -20.14 0.47 11.03
CA LEU A 154 -19.25 1.41 11.73
C LEU A 154 -20.00 2.61 12.33
N ILE A 155 -21.25 2.84 11.96
CA ILE A 155 -22.03 4.02 12.38
C ILE A 155 -22.71 3.86 13.74
N HIS A 156 -22.65 2.68 14.33
CA HIS A 156 -23.29 2.38 15.61
C HIS A 156 -22.29 2.06 16.74
N ILE A 157 -21.01 2.38 16.52
CA ILE A 157 -19.96 2.21 17.52
C ILE A 157 -19.49 3.57 18.03
#